data_ac1f29e7bcb5ac4237d768e3cf79c287
#
_entry.id   ac1f29e7bcb5ac4237d768e3cf79c287
#
_cell.length_a   1.000
_cell.length_b   1.000
_cell.length_c   1.000
_cell.angle_alpha   90.00
_cell.angle_beta   90.00
_cell.angle_gamma   90.00
#
_symmetry.space_group_name_H-M   'P 1'
#
loop_
_entity.id
_entity.type
_entity.pdbx_description
1 polymer ?
#
loop_
_entity_poly.entity_id
_entity_poly.type
_entity_poly.pdbx_seq_one_letter_code
_entity_poly.pdbx_strand_id
1 'polypeptide(L)' 'MAITKTGSARYEGLGKDGKGHVSTGSGALDDQPYGFNTRFEDAPGTNPEELIAAAHASCFTMALSFALAKAGHT' A
#
# COMPACT_ATOMS: atom_id res chain seq x y z
N MET A 1 13.83 -21.63 -0.57
CA MET A 1 12.45 -21.46 -1.07
C MET A 1 12.22 -20.01 -1.42
N ALA A 2 11.71 -19.75 -2.61
CA ALA A 2 11.41 -18.40 -3.03
C ALA A 2 9.96 -18.04 -2.68
N ILE A 3 9.75 -16.84 -2.18
CA ILE A 3 8.42 -16.30 -1.89
C ILE A 3 8.16 -15.17 -2.88
N THR A 4 7.10 -15.29 -3.66
CA THR A 4 6.73 -14.28 -4.65
C THR A 4 5.45 -13.58 -4.21
N LYS A 5 5.53 -12.27 -4.14
CA LYS A 5 4.38 -11.41 -3.86
C LYS A 5 4.18 -10.48 -5.04
N THR A 6 2.93 -10.19 -5.37
CA THR A 6 2.62 -9.40 -6.55
C THR A 6 1.70 -8.25 -6.21
N GLY A 7 1.84 -7.20 -6.98
CA GLY A 7 0.92 -6.09 -6.98
C GLY A 7 0.63 -5.69 -8.41
N SER A 8 -0.52 -5.10 -8.63
CA SER A 8 -0.93 -4.65 -9.95
C SER A 8 -1.80 -3.42 -9.84
N ALA A 9 -1.87 -2.68 -10.93
CA ALA A 9 -2.71 -1.50 -10.98
C ALA A 9 -3.19 -1.29 -12.41
N ARG A 10 -4.34 -0.67 -12.55
CA ARG A 10 -4.84 -0.23 -13.84
C ARG A 10 -5.36 1.19 -13.71
N TYR A 11 -5.25 1.94 -14.78
CA TYR A 11 -5.72 3.31 -14.83
C TYR A 11 -6.53 3.50 -16.10
N GLU A 12 -7.80 3.84 -15.94
CA GLU A 12 -8.71 4.04 -17.07
C GLU A 12 -8.91 5.53 -17.29
N GLY A 13 -8.69 6.00 -18.52
CA GLY A 13 -8.72 7.41 -18.83
C GLY A 13 -7.36 8.06 -18.69
N LEU A 14 -7.32 9.38 -18.75
CA LEU A 14 -6.08 10.15 -18.72
C LEU A 14 -6.11 11.20 -17.64
N GLY A 15 -4.97 11.37 -16.97
CA GLY A 15 -4.75 12.44 -16.01
C GLY A 15 -5.77 12.44 -14.89
N LYS A 16 -6.22 13.62 -14.50
CA LYS A 16 -7.09 13.76 -13.33
C LYS A 16 -8.51 13.27 -13.57
N ASP A 17 -8.91 13.08 -14.81
CA ASP A 17 -10.23 12.55 -15.15
C ASP A 17 -10.25 11.02 -15.20
N GLY A 18 -9.08 10.38 -15.12
CA GLY A 18 -8.98 8.95 -15.11
C GLY A 18 -9.31 8.34 -13.75
N LYS A 19 -9.48 7.03 -13.75
CA LYS A 19 -9.78 6.26 -12.53
C LYS A 19 -8.82 5.11 -12.41
N GLY A 20 -8.19 5.01 -11.24
CA GLY A 20 -7.23 3.97 -10.97
C GLY A 20 -7.77 2.94 -10.00
N HIS A 21 -7.22 1.73 -10.10
CA HIS A 21 -7.51 0.63 -9.18
C HIS A 21 -6.22 -0.13 -8.93
N VAL A 22 -6.01 -0.51 -7.69
CA VAL A 22 -4.81 -1.22 -7.27
C VAL A 22 -5.18 -2.50 -6.55
N SER A 23 -4.41 -3.55 -6.78
CA SER A 23 -4.66 -4.86 -6.20
C SER A 23 -3.37 -5.49 -5.75
N THR A 24 -3.49 -6.41 -4.81
CA THR A 24 -2.37 -7.26 -4.38
C THR A 24 -2.71 -8.72 -4.65
N GLY A 25 -1.68 -9.54 -4.83
CA GLY A 25 -1.89 -10.97 -5.08
C GLY A 25 -2.56 -11.69 -3.92
N SER A 26 -2.43 -11.17 -2.71
CA SER A 26 -3.09 -11.73 -1.53
C SER A 26 -4.58 -11.43 -1.45
N GLY A 27 -5.05 -10.44 -2.23
CA GLY A 27 -6.41 -9.96 -2.11
C GLY A 27 -6.63 -8.94 -1.00
N ALA A 28 -5.58 -8.58 -0.26
CA ALA A 28 -5.70 -7.56 0.79
C ALA A 28 -6.15 -6.23 0.20
N LEU A 29 -5.68 -5.92 -1.01
CA LEU A 29 -6.25 -4.88 -1.84
C LEU A 29 -6.85 -5.56 -3.05
N ASP A 30 -8.13 -5.33 -3.29
CA ASP A 30 -8.87 -5.97 -4.37
C ASP A 30 -9.59 -4.89 -5.16
N ASP A 31 -8.95 -4.43 -6.24
CA ASP A 31 -9.51 -3.38 -7.09
C ASP A 31 -9.80 -2.11 -6.29
N GLN A 32 -8.90 -1.77 -5.37
CA GLN A 32 -9.08 -0.61 -4.52
C GLN A 32 -8.99 0.68 -5.35
N PRO A 33 -10.03 1.51 -5.35
CA PRO A 33 -10.00 2.74 -6.12
C PRO A 33 -8.97 3.75 -5.59
N TYR A 34 -8.32 4.44 -6.52
CA TYR A 34 -7.50 5.61 -6.23
C TYR A 34 -7.50 6.51 -7.45
N GLY A 35 -7.01 7.73 -7.31
CA GLY A 35 -6.96 8.63 -8.43
C GLY A 35 -6.38 9.99 -8.04
N PHE A 36 -6.52 10.94 -8.96
CA PHE A 36 -6.02 12.29 -8.73
C PHE A 36 -6.63 12.92 -7.48
N ASN A 37 -7.94 12.71 -7.27
CA ASN A 37 -8.65 13.32 -6.15
C ASN A 37 -8.27 12.69 -4.80
N THR A 38 -7.89 11.43 -4.76
CA THR A 38 -7.42 10.80 -3.51
C THR A 38 -5.96 11.12 -3.23
N ARG A 39 -5.19 11.48 -4.26
CA ARG A 39 -3.77 11.79 -4.13
C ARG A 39 -3.51 13.27 -3.85
N PHE A 40 -4.20 14.15 -4.57
CA PHE A 40 -3.91 15.59 -4.54
C PHE A 40 -5.04 16.43 -3.97
N GLU A 41 -6.21 15.83 -3.79
CA GLU A 41 -7.37 16.46 -3.18
C GLU A 41 -7.79 15.63 -1.97
N ASP A 42 -8.65 16.17 -1.12
CA ASP A 42 -9.02 15.51 0.13
C ASP A 42 -10.23 14.58 -0.05
N ALA A 43 -10.22 13.78 -1.11
CA ALA A 43 -11.27 12.81 -1.34
C ALA A 43 -11.07 11.55 -0.49
N PRO A 44 -12.15 10.89 -0.03
CA PRO A 44 -12.02 9.65 0.75
C PRO A 44 -11.38 8.53 -0.07
N GLY A 45 -10.61 7.70 0.60
CA GLY A 45 -9.95 6.57 -0.02
C GLY A 45 -8.46 6.60 0.21
N THR A 46 -7.74 5.74 -0.48
CA THR A 46 -6.30 5.66 -0.37
C THR A 46 -5.62 6.23 -1.60
N ASN A 47 -4.30 6.37 -1.53
CA ASN A 47 -3.47 6.86 -2.62
C ASN A 47 -2.09 6.22 -2.53
N PRO A 48 -1.27 6.33 -3.59
CA PRO A 48 0.05 5.69 -3.59
C PRO A 48 0.94 6.13 -2.44
N GLU A 49 0.93 7.40 -2.07
CA GLU A 49 1.76 7.89 -0.98
C GLU A 49 1.35 7.28 0.35
N GLU A 50 0.06 7.16 0.61
CA GLU A 50 -0.45 6.55 1.83
C GLU A 50 -0.08 5.06 1.87
N LEU A 51 -0.16 4.37 0.74
CA LEU A 51 0.20 2.96 0.66
C LEU A 51 1.69 2.75 0.94
N ILE A 52 2.54 3.63 0.41
CA ILE A 52 3.97 3.59 0.70
C ILE A 52 4.21 3.82 2.20
N ALA A 53 3.52 4.79 2.78
CA ALA A 53 3.66 5.10 4.21
C ALA A 53 3.23 3.92 5.07
N ALA A 54 2.13 3.27 4.73
CA ALA A 54 1.65 2.11 5.46
C ALA A 54 2.63 0.94 5.36
N ALA A 55 3.17 0.70 4.15
CA ALA A 55 4.15 -0.35 3.94
C ALA A 55 5.42 -0.10 4.76
N HIS A 56 5.91 1.13 4.73
CA HIS A 56 7.11 1.50 5.48
C HIS A 56 6.88 1.36 6.99
N ALA A 57 5.75 1.85 7.48
CA ALA A 57 5.41 1.77 8.90
C ALA A 57 5.34 0.31 9.36
N SER A 58 4.72 -0.55 8.55
CA SER A 58 4.59 -1.96 8.93
C SER A 58 5.95 -2.67 8.95
N CYS A 59 6.83 -2.39 8.00
CA CYS A 59 8.18 -2.94 7.99
C CYS A 59 8.99 -2.46 9.21
N PHE A 60 8.90 -1.17 9.51
CA PHE A 60 9.64 -0.59 10.62
C PHE A 60 9.21 -1.20 11.96
N THR A 61 7.90 -1.31 12.18
CA THR A 61 7.40 -1.85 13.45
C THR A 61 7.73 -3.32 13.61
N MET A 62 7.69 -4.09 12.53
CA MET A 62 8.09 -5.49 12.57
C MET A 62 9.59 -5.62 12.88
N ALA A 63 10.43 -4.83 12.22
CA ALA A 63 11.86 -4.86 12.46
C ALA A 63 12.18 -4.47 13.91
N LEU A 64 11.50 -3.47 14.45
CA LEU A 64 11.68 -3.07 15.84
C LEU A 64 11.26 -4.20 16.79
N SER A 65 10.16 -4.87 16.49
CA SER A 65 9.70 -6.00 17.29
C SER A 65 10.75 -7.12 17.36
N PHE A 66 11.36 -7.47 16.21
CA PHE A 66 12.42 -8.48 16.19
C PHE A 66 13.64 -8.02 16.98
N ALA A 67 14.01 -6.75 16.85
CA ALA A 67 15.16 -6.22 17.58
C ALA A 67 14.94 -6.26 19.10
N LEU A 68 13.73 -5.90 19.54
CA LEU A 68 13.38 -5.94 20.96
C LEU A 68 13.37 -7.37 21.50
N ALA A 69 12.83 -8.32 20.74
CA ALA A 69 12.83 -9.73 21.14
C ALA A 69 14.26 -10.25 21.27
N LYS A 70 15.14 -9.89 20.33
CA LYS A 70 16.55 -10.30 20.36
C LYS A 70 17.27 -9.71 21.57
N ALA A 71 16.87 -8.53 22.03
CA ALA A 71 17.44 -7.90 23.21
C ALA A 71 16.83 -8.42 24.52
N GLY A 72 15.88 -9.36 24.47
CA GLY A 72 15.31 -9.97 25.64
C GLY A 72 14.05 -9.33 26.20
N HIS A 73 13.45 -8.42 25.45
CA HIS A 73 12.19 -7.81 25.85
C HIS A 73 11.00 -8.70 25.50
N THR A 74 9.94 -8.56 26.21
CA THR A 74 8.72 -9.33 25.98
C THR A 74 7.49 -8.44 25.94
#